data_57f0af84df80674e7e60f8ef67e94180
#
_entry.id   57f0af84df80674e7e60f8ef67e94180
#
_cell.length_a   1.000
_cell.length_b   1.000
_cell.length_c   1.000
_cell.angle_alpha   90.00
_cell.angle_beta   90.00
_cell.angle_gamma   90.00
#
_symmetry.space_group_name_H-M   'P 1'
#
loop_
_entity.id
_entity.type
_entity.pdbx_description
1 polymer ?
#
loop_
_entity_poly.entity_id
_entity_poly.type
_entity_poly.pdbx_seq_one_letter_code
_entity_poly.pdbx_strand_id
1 'polypeptide(L)'
;HRIEYSNNQNGVDWDIVEGVYDDPAGRIGDHKFVIFDRLSDYASIVIDRMCPDISQMSDELMKSIERRIIADIEDMRERIRELNGSMIVITLETGFSVAPTDPRQIAFRKILGSVNQRIANSSDEVYFSASGIQFKIK
;
A
#
# COMPACT_ATOMS: atom_id res chain seq x y z
N HIS A 1 -4.10 1.19 21.39
CA HIS A 1 -4.35 2.55 21.91
C HIS A 1 -4.62 3.59 20.81
N ARG A 2 -3.77 3.71 19.77
CA ARG A 2 -3.96 4.71 18.70
C ARG A 2 -5.18 4.42 17.83
N ILE A 3 -5.44 3.17 17.55
CA ILE A 3 -6.56 2.71 16.72
C ILE A 3 -7.88 2.88 17.48
N GLU A 4 -7.94 2.48 18.73
CA GLU A 4 -9.11 2.65 19.61
C GLU A 4 -9.46 4.13 19.79
N TYR A 5 -8.44 4.98 19.97
CA TYR A 5 -8.62 6.41 20.08
C TYR A 5 -9.19 7.04 18.82
N SER A 6 -8.70 6.61 17.65
CA SER A 6 -9.19 7.08 16.35
C SER A 6 -10.64 6.67 16.09
N ASN A 7 -11.02 5.45 16.42
CA ASN A 7 -12.40 4.98 16.29
C ASN A 7 -13.35 5.75 17.18
N ASN A 8 -12.96 6.02 18.42
CA ASN A 8 -13.79 6.77 19.37
C ASN A 8 -14.00 8.23 18.99
N GLN A 9 -13.05 8.87 18.30
CA GLN A 9 -13.17 10.26 17.89
C GLN A 9 -14.06 10.49 16.66
N ASN A 10 -14.11 9.55 15.75
CA ASN A 10 -14.77 9.75 14.47
C ASN A 10 -16.21 9.20 14.41
N GLY A 11 -16.66 8.54 15.46
CA GLY A 11 -18.03 7.98 15.53
C GLY A 11 -18.29 6.90 14.46
N VAL A 12 -17.23 6.35 13.85
CA VAL A 12 -17.30 5.28 12.87
C VAL A 12 -16.78 4.01 13.50
N ASP A 13 -17.55 2.96 13.40
CA ASP A 13 -17.18 1.64 13.87
C ASP A 13 -16.41 0.91 12.76
N TRP A 14 -15.08 0.92 12.86
CA TRP A 14 -14.19 0.27 11.90
C TRP A 14 -13.86 -1.15 12.31
N ASP A 15 -14.08 -2.09 11.42
CA ASP A 15 -13.48 -3.42 11.53
C ASP A 15 -12.01 -3.33 11.16
N ILE A 16 -11.14 -3.55 12.13
CA ILE A 16 -9.70 -3.42 11.94
C ILE A 16 -9.12 -4.81 11.76
N VAL A 17 -8.47 -5.01 10.60
CA VAL A 17 -7.77 -6.25 10.27
C VAL A 17 -6.27 -5.95 10.25
N GLU A 18 -5.54 -6.61 11.15
CA GLU A 18 -4.09 -6.48 11.25
C GLU A 18 -3.38 -7.74 10.73
N GLY A 19 -2.09 -7.60 10.47
CA GLY A 19 -1.25 -8.74 10.08
C GLY A 19 -1.59 -9.34 8.73
N VAL A 20 -2.10 -8.55 7.82
CA VAL A 20 -2.37 -9.00 6.44
C VAL A 20 -1.07 -9.03 5.65
N TYR A 21 -0.63 -10.24 5.29
CA TYR A 21 0.61 -10.46 4.56
C TYR A 21 0.38 -11.17 3.24
N ASP A 22 -0.82 -11.69 3.07
CA ASP A 22 -1.20 -12.52 1.94
C ASP A 22 -2.71 -12.36 1.70
N ASP A 23 -3.14 -12.39 0.45
CA ASP A 23 -4.52 -12.27 0.04
C ASP A 23 -5.30 -11.15 0.75
N PRO A 24 -4.90 -9.88 0.61
CA PRO A 24 -5.64 -8.79 1.24
C PRO A 24 -7.07 -8.66 0.73
N ALA A 25 -7.35 -9.05 -0.50
CA ALA A 25 -8.70 -9.06 -1.07
C ALA A 25 -9.65 -9.98 -0.30
N GLY A 26 -9.17 -11.14 0.14
CA GLY A 26 -9.95 -12.08 0.95
C GLY A 26 -10.34 -11.55 2.33
N ARG A 27 -9.67 -10.49 2.80
CA ARG A 27 -9.97 -9.85 4.09
C ARG A 27 -11.07 -8.80 4.03
N ILE A 28 -11.48 -8.40 2.84
CA ILE A 28 -12.48 -7.35 2.64
C ILE A 28 -13.88 -7.83 3.06
N GLY A 29 -14.20 -9.11 2.83
CA GLY A 29 -15.55 -9.62 3.11
C GLY A 29 -16.60 -8.86 2.30
N ASP A 30 -17.62 -8.36 2.98
CA ASP A 30 -18.71 -7.58 2.37
C ASP A 30 -18.61 -6.07 2.65
N HIS A 31 -17.48 -5.62 3.16
CA HIS A 31 -17.26 -4.20 3.45
C HIS A 31 -17.13 -3.39 2.17
N LYS A 32 -17.95 -2.37 2.03
CA LYS A 32 -17.97 -1.49 0.85
C LYS A 32 -16.98 -0.33 0.94
N PHE A 33 -16.48 -0.02 2.13
CA PHE A 33 -15.51 1.04 2.35
C PHE A 33 -14.27 0.44 3.00
N VAL A 34 -13.13 0.54 2.32
CA VAL A 34 -11.87 -0.03 2.76
C VAL A 34 -10.81 1.04 2.78
N ILE A 35 -10.05 1.09 3.87
CA ILE A 35 -8.82 1.86 3.95
C ILE A 35 -7.67 0.87 4.06
N PHE A 36 -6.77 0.87 3.08
CA PHE A 36 -5.54 0.09 3.08
C PHE A 36 -4.40 0.96 3.64
N ASP A 37 -4.13 0.79 4.90
CA ASP A 37 -3.16 1.61 5.65
C ASP A 37 -2.03 0.74 6.21
N ARG A 38 -0.89 0.67 5.60
CA ARG A 38 -0.31 1.46 4.50
C ARG A 38 0.29 0.51 3.47
N LEU A 39 0.22 0.88 2.22
CA LEU A 39 0.86 0.14 1.13
C LEU A 39 2.37 0.03 1.31
N SER A 40 3.03 1.08 1.81
CA SER A 40 4.47 1.07 2.07
C SER A 40 4.89 0.00 3.08
N ASP A 41 4.12 -0.21 4.13
CA ASP A 41 4.39 -1.27 5.12
C ASP A 41 4.14 -2.65 4.51
N TYR A 42 3.08 -2.81 3.75
CA TYR A 42 2.79 -4.04 3.02
C TYR A 42 3.91 -4.39 2.03
N ALA A 43 4.36 -3.41 1.24
CA ALA A 43 5.47 -3.60 0.31
C ALA A 43 6.75 -4.06 1.03
N SER A 44 7.06 -3.48 2.18
CA SER A 44 8.21 -3.87 3.00
C SER A 44 8.14 -5.34 3.41
N ILE A 45 6.97 -5.80 3.85
CA ILE A 45 6.76 -7.20 4.24
C ILE A 45 6.88 -8.15 3.05
N VAL A 46 6.31 -7.79 1.92
CA VAL A 46 6.41 -8.61 0.70
C VAL A 46 7.85 -8.73 0.23
N ILE A 47 8.61 -7.62 0.27
CA ILE A 47 10.04 -7.62 -0.05
C ILE A 47 10.81 -8.60 0.85
N ASP A 48 10.61 -8.50 2.16
CA ASP A 48 11.33 -9.38 3.11
C ASP A 48 10.95 -10.85 2.94
N ARG A 49 9.73 -11.14 2.56
CA ARG A 49 9.27 -12.52 2.32
C ARG A 49 9.80 -13.10 1.01
N MET A 50 9.79 -12.31 -0.06
CA MET A 50 10.24 -12.76 -1.38
C MET A 50 11.77 -12.71 -1.54
N CYS A 51 12.44 -11.87 -0.76
CA CYS A 51 13.91 -11.75 -0.77
C CYS A 51 14.45 -11.63 0.67
N PRO A 52 14.47 -12.73 1.44
CA PRO A 52 14.97 -12.71 2.82
C PRO A 52 16.45 -12.31 2.91
N ASP A 53 17.25 -12.63 1.90
CA ASP A 53 18.64 -12.22 1.76
C ASP A 53 18.76 -11.17 0.65
N ILE A 54 18.98 -9.93 1.03
CA ILE A 54 19.04 -8.81 0.09
C ILE A 54 20.17 -8.94 -0.94
N SER A 55 21.21 -9.70 -0.64
CA SER A 55 22.29 -9.97 -1.59
C SER A 55 21.83 -10.77 -2.82
N GLN A 56 20.68 -11.43 -2.73
CA GLN A 56 20.05 -12.18 -3.82
C GLN A 56 19.07 -11.32 -4.65
N MET A 57 18.92 -10.04 -4.33
CA MET A 57 18.04 -9.17 -5.10
C MET A 57 18.59 -8.99 -6.51
N SER A 58 17.70 -9.12 -7.48
CA SER A 58 17.98 -8.91 -8.91
C SER A 58 16.88 -8.01 -9.51
N ASP A 59 17.13 -7.48 -10.68
CA ASP A 59 16.11 -6.69 -11.41
C ASP A 59 14.88 -7.54 -11.73
N GLU A 60 15.06 -8.81 -12.05
CA GLU A 60 13.95 -9.75 -12.28
C GLU A 60 13.12 -9.98 -11.02
N LEU A 61 13.79 -10.18 -9.88
CA LEU A 61 13.11 -10.36 -8.60
C LEU A 61 12.38 -9.10 -8.18
N MET A 62 12.98 -7.92 -8.36
CA MET A 62 12.28 -6.65 -8.12
C MET A 62 10.99 -6.52 -8.94
N LYS A 63 11.04 -6.85 -10.21
CA LYS A 63 9.85 -6.84 -11.08
C LYS A 63 8.80 -7.86 -10.63
N SER A 64 9.21 -9.02 -10.16
CA SER A 64 8.30 -10.02 -9.60
C SER A 64 7.61 -9.53 -8.34
N ILE A 65 8.34 -8.86 -7.46
CA ILE A 65 7.80 -8.25 -6.24
C ILE A 65 6.80 -7.14 -6.59
N GLU A 66 7.15 -6.26 -7.52
CA GLU A 66 6.26 -5.21 -8.01
C GLU A 66 4.95 -5.78 -8.56
N ARG A 67 5.04 -6.78 -9.42
CA ARG A 67 3.87 -7.45 -10.00
C ARG A 67 2.99 -8.09 -8.92
N ARG A 68 3.59 -8.71 -7.91
CA ARG A 68 2.87 -9.32 -6.79
C ARG A 68 2.08 -8.28 -6.02
N ILE A 69 2.71 -7.17 -5.66
CA ILE A 69 2.04 -6.10 -4.89
C ILE A 69 0.92 -5.47 -5.72
N ILE A 70 1.17 -5.19 -6.99
CA ILE A 70 0.17 -4.61 -7.89
C ILE A 70 -1.01 -5.56 -8.05
N ALA A 71 -0.76 -6.86 -8.24
CA ALA A 71 -1.81 -7.86 -8.35
C ALA A 71 -2.68 -7.93 -7.09
N ASP A 72 -2.08 -7.87 -5.91
CA ASP A 72 -2.82 -7.89 -4.65
C ASP A 72 -3.74 -6.65 -4.52
N ILE A 73 -3.27 -5.48 -4.92
CA ILE A 73 -4.09 -4.25 -4.91
C ILE A 73 -5.19 -4.30 -5.98
N GLU A 74 -4.89 -4.82 -7.17
CA GLU A 74 -5.91 -4.98 -8.22
C GLU A 74 -6.99 -5.99 -7.83
N ASP A 75 -6.64 -7.06 -7.13
CA ASP A 75 -7.60 -8.03 -6.58
C ASP A 75 -8.53 -7.37 -5.55
N MET A 76 -7.98 -6.54 -4.67
CA MET A 76 -8.78 -5.73 -3.74
C MET A 76 -9.73 -4.79 -4.49
N ARG A 77 -9.21 -4.11 -5.49
CA ARG A 77 -9.98 -3.17 -6.33
C ARG A 77 -11.14 -3.88 -7.03
N GLU A 78 -10.90 -5.05 -7.59
CA GLU A 78 -11.94 -5.86 -8.23
C GLU A 78 -13.02 -6.28 -7.23
N ARG A 79 -12.63 -6.72 -6.05
CA ARG A 79 -13.59 -7.05 -4.98
C ARG A 79 -14.44 -5.85 -4.59
N ILE A 80 -13.83 -4.68 -4.42
CA ILE A 80 -14.55 -3.43 -4.10
C ILE A 80 -15.51 -3.04 -5.22
N ARG A 81 -15.10 -3.22 -6.48
CA ARG A 81 -15.96 -2.97 -7.64
C ARG A 81 -17.20 -3.88 -7.63
N GLU A 82 -17.04 -5.15 -7.35
CA GLU A 82 -18.16 -6.11 -7.20
C GLU A 82 -19.16 -5.67 -6.12
N LEU A 83 -18.66 -5.06 -5.06
CA LEU A 83 -19.48 -4.56 -3.95
C LEU A 83 -20.07 -3.17 -4.19
N ASN A 84 -19.77 -2.50 -5.32
CA ASN A 84 -20.09 -1.10 -5.57
C ASN A 84 -19.55 -0.17 -4.45
N GLY A 85 -18.36 -0.46 -3.95
CA GLY A 85 -17.75 0.23 -2.84
C GLY A 85 -16.66 1.22 -3.27
N SER A 86 -15.91 1.67 -2.27
CA SER A 86 -14.77 2.58 -2.43
C SER A 86 -13.60 2.12 -1.60
N MET A 87 -12.40 2.31 -2.12
CA MET A 87 -11.16 1.97 -1.44
C MET A 87 -10.20 3.15 -1.45
N ILE A 88 -9.58 3.40 -0.31
CA ILE A 88 -8.50 4.36 -0.17
C ILE A 88 -7.22 3.59 0.12
N VAL A 89 -6.19 3.85 -0.66
CA VAL A 89 -4.84 3.30 -0.42
C VAL A 89 -3.95 4.42 0.09
N ILE A 90 -3.39 4.22 1.27
CA ILE A 90 -2.43 5.15 1.87
C ILE A 90 -1.03 4.61 1.64
N THR A 91 -0.13 5.47 1.18
CA THR A 91 1.26 5.11 0.91
C THR A 91 2.20 6.27 1.25
N LEU A 92 3.50 5.98 1.29
CA LEU A 92 4.53 6.99 1.47
C LEU A 92 5.11 7.40 0.11
N GLU A 93 5.34 8.69 -0.07
CA GLU A 93 6.16 9.18 -1.18
C GLU A 93 7.63 9.16 -0.76
N THR A 94 8.44 8.44 -1.51
CA THR A 94 9.87 8.26 -1.20
C THR A 94 10.79 9.18 -2.01
N GLY A 95 10.25 9.91 -2.97
CA GLY A 95 11.01 10.78 -3.87
C GLY A 95 11.61 12.02 -3.22
N PHE A 96 11.09 12.44 -2.06
CA PHE A 96 11.53 13.65 -1.35
C PHE A 96 12.61 13.39 -0.30
N SER A 97 12.97 12.15 -0.04
CA SER A 97 14.01 11.82 0.93
C SER A 97 15.40 11.76 0.29
N VAL A 98 16.42 11.87 1.14
CA VAL A 98 17.81 11.65 0.72
C VAL A 98 17.96 10.24 0.18
N ALA A 99 18.77 10.08 -0.88
CA ALA A 99 19.00 8.76 -1.48
C ALA A 99 19.65 7.81 -0.46
N PRO A 100 19.07 6.63 -0.24
CA PRO A 100 19.63 5.66 0.69
C PRO A 100 20.91 5.02 0.13
N THR A 101 21.76 4.55 1.03
CA THR A 101 22.96 3.80 0.68
C THR A 101 22.82 2.31 1.01
N ASP A 102 21.91 1.95 1.89
CA ASP A 102 21.62 0.57 2.25
C ASP A 102 20.91 -0.16 1.10
N PRO A 103 21.41 -1.36 0.68
CA PRO A 103 20.84 -2.10 -0.46
C PRO A 103 19.35 -2.41 -0.32
N ARG A 104 18.90 -2.75 0.88
CA ARG A 104 17.48 -3.04 1.12
C ARG A 104 16.62 -1.79 0.94
N GLN A 105 17.07 -0.66 1.47
CA GLN A 105 16.36 0.62 1.32
C GLN A 105 16.35 1.10 -0.13
N ILE A 106 17.42 0.87 -0.88
CA ILE A 106 17.48 1.16 -2.31
C ILE A 106 16.41 0.34 -3.06
N ALA A 107 16.34 -0.97 -2.80
CA ALA A 107 15.35 -1.85 -3.40
C ALA A 107 13.92 -1.45 -3.02
N PHE A 108 13.67 -1.20 -1.74
CA PHE A 108 12.39 -0.73 -1.23
C PHE A 108 11.92 0.54 -1.95
N ARG A 109 12.80 1.54 -2.05
CA ARG A 109 12.50 2.81 -2.70
C ARG A 109 12.14 2.63 -4.18
N LYS A 110 12.90 1.82 -4.90
CA LYS A 110 12.64 1.52 -6.32
C LYS A 110 11.31 0.81 -6.50
N ILE A 111 11.06 -0.23 -5.72
CA ILE A 111 9.83 -1.03 -5.80
C ILE A 111 8.62 -0.17 -5.42
N LEU A 112 8.67 0.51 -4.29
CA LEU A 112 7.55 1.34 -3.83
C LEU A 112 7.26 2.49 -4.80
N GLY A 113 8.28 3.15 -5.32
CA GLY A 113 8.12 4.21 -6.31
C GLY A 113 7.42 3.73 -7.58
N SER A 114 7.82 2.58 -8.11
CA SER A 114 7.19 1.96 -9.27
C SER A 114 5.74 1.55 -8.98
N VAL A 115 5.49 0.93 -7.85
CA VAL A 115 4.14 0.53 -7.41
C VAL A 115 3.24 1.75 -7.22
N ASN A 116 3.73 2.81 -6.57
CA ASN A 116 2.99 4.04 -6.36
C ASN A 116 2.57 4.68 -7.69
N GLN A 117 3.48 4.76 -8.66
CA GLN A 117 3.16 5.29 -10.00
C GLN A 117 2.06 4.48 -10.68
N ARG A 118 2.16 3.17 -10.61
CA ARG A 118 1.19 2.28 -11.25
C ARG A 118 -0.19 2.43 -10.62
N ILE A 119 -0.27 2.45 -9.30
CA ILE A 119 -1.54 2.59 -8.57
C ILE A 119 -2.13 3.99 -8.76
N ALA A 120 -1.32 5.04 -8.72
CA ALA A 120 -1.78 6.39 -9.00
C ALA A 120 -2.38 6.53 -10.40
N ASN A 121 -1.74 5.95 -11.41
CA ASN A 121 -2.24 5.98 -12.78
C ASN A 121 -3.59 5.28 -12.94
N SER A 122 -3.84 4.21 -12.20
CA SER A 122 -5.09 3.46 -12.24
C SER A 122 -6.16 3.96 -11.26
N SER A 123 -5.82 4.88 -10.38
CA SER A 123 -6.76 5.45 -9.39
C SER A 123 -7.65 6.53 -10.03
N ASP A 124 -8.88 6.65 -9.53
CA ASP A 124 -9.80 7.70 -9.95
C ASP A 124 -9.37 9.07 -9.44
N GLU A 125 -8.88 9.12 -8.20
CA GLU A 125 -8.38 10.33 -7.56
C GLU A 125 -7.07 10.05 -6.83
N VAL A 126 -6.16 11.02 -6.85
CA VAL A 126 -4.87 10.97 -6.16
C VAL A 126 -4.67 12.26 -5.38
N TYR A 127 -4.28 12.10 -4.12
CA TYR A 127 -4.01 13.22 -3.21
C TYR A 127 -2.60 13.10 -2.65
N PHE A 128 -1.94 14.23 -2.52
CA PHE A 128 -0.69 14.36 -1.78
C PHE A 128 -0.96 15.09 -0.47
N SER A 129 -0.49 14.53 0.64
CA SER A 129 -0.64 15.13 1.97
C SER A 129 0.71 15.56 2.52
N ALA A 130 0.83 16.84 2.86
CA ALA A 130 2.00 17.42 3.50
C ALA A 130 1.59 18.31 4.65
N SER A 131 2.15 18.06 5.84
CA SER A 131 1.86 18.86 7.05
C SER A 131 0.35 18.96 7.37
N GLY A 132 -0.39 17.89 7.13
CA GLY A 132 -1.85 17.87 7.36
C GLY A 132 -2.68 18.53 6.27
N ILE A 133 -2.06 19.10 5.24
CA ILE A 133 -2.73 19.73 4.11
C ILE A 133 -2.75 18.77 2.93
N GLN A 134 -3.91 18.57 2.35
CA GLN A 134 -4.10 17.67 1.22
C GLN A 134 -4.19 18.45 -0.10
N PHE A 135 -3.46 17.98 -1.10
CA PHE A 135 -3.48 18.51 -2.46
C PHE A 135 -4.01 17.44 -3.41
N LYS A 136 -5.08 17.73 -4.11
CA LYS A 136 -5.55 16.86 -5.18
C LYS A 136 -4.65 17.04 -6.41
N ILE A 137 -4.01 15.94 -6.87
CA ILE A 137 -3.14 15.95 -8.05
C ILE A 137 -3.71 15.18 -9.22
N LYS A 138 -4.81 14.48 -9.00
CA LYS A 138 -5.56 13.81 -10.06
C LYS A 138 -7.05 13.70 -9.74
#